data_43a1711d075fa72ecbb0d1a8fe3bcbf6
#
_entry.id   43a1711d075fa72ecbb0d1a8fe3bcbf6
#
_cell.length_a   1.000
_cell.length_b   1.000
_cell.length_c   1.000
_cell.angle_alpha   90.00
_cell.angle_beta   90.00
_cell.angle_gamma   90.00
#
_symmetry.space_group_name_H-M   'P 1'
#
loop_
_entity.id
_entity.type
_entity.pdbx_description
1 polymer ?
#
loop_
_entity_poly.entity_id
_entity_poly.type
_entity_poly.pdbx_seq_one_letter_code
_entity_poly.pdbx_strand_id
1 'polypeptide(L)'
;MGTDQKPDADFSSTAGFTEIETPILLNSSPEGAREFLVPTRSPTFPRGVGQPTFYALPQSPQQPKQLLISSGAIPKYYQIAKCFRDEDGRRDRQPEFTQIDLEIGFVSGAAEQPRGEGEMRSTWAIGGQEVREVVEGMIKKIWKEVKGVDLEGWFRVMPYEVAMDVVGFV
;
A
#
# COMPACT_ATOMS: atom_id res chain seq x y z
N MET A 1 -11.58 13.53 28.17
CA MET A 1 -10.28 13.69 27.47
C MET A 1 -9.84 12.28 27.11
N GLY A 2 -10.23 11.81 25.92
CA GLY A 2 -9.81 10.52 25.38
C GLY A 2 -8.46 10.70 24.70
N THR A 3 -7.49 9.95 25.11
CA THR A 3 -6.19 9.87 24.44
C THR A 3 -6.40 9.13 23.13
N ASP A 4 -6.41 9.87 22.01
CA ASP A 4 -6.27 9.31 20.66
C ASP A 4 -4.86 8.73 20.54
N GLN A 5 -4.61 7.57 21.13
CA GLN A 5 -3.45 6.75 20.79
C GLN A 5 -3.80 6.07 19.44
N LYS A 6 -3.14 6.53 18.40
CA LYS A 6 -3.11 5.84 17.11
C LYS A 6 -2.49 4.45 17.31
N PRO A 7 -3.26 3.36 17.22
CA PRO A 7 -2.73 2.00 17.44
C PRO A 7 -1.67 1.57 16.40
N ASP A 8 -1.61 2.26 15.27
CA ASP A 8 -0.80 1.85 14.12
C ASP A 8 0.66 2.32 14.17
N ALA A 9 0.95 3.36 14.95
CA ALA A 9 2.31 3.91 15.05
C ALA A 9 3.31 2.96 15.73
N ASP A 10 2.84 2.08 16.60
CA ASP A 10 3.69 1.21 17.40
C ASP A 10 4.21 0.00 16.61
N PHE A 11 3.39 -0.59 15.72
CA PHE A 11 3.83 -1.74 14.92
C PHE A 11 4.87 -1.34 13.86
N SER A 12 4.64 -0.25 13.17
CA SER A 12 5.53 0.22 12.10
C SER A 12 6.88 0.68 12.63
N SER A 13 6.91 1.36 13.78
CA SER A 13 8.16 1.75 14.44
C SER A 13 8.96 0.53 14.91
N THR A 14 8.29 -0.51 15.42
CA THR A 14 8.92 -1.76 15.85
C THR A 14 9.49 -2.56 14.68
N ALA A 15 8.85 -2.51 13.50
CA ALA A 15 9.31 -3.18 12.27
C ALA A 15 10.34 -2.36 11.47
N GLY A 16 10.73 -1.17 11.94
CA GLY A 16 11.74 -0.30 11.32
C GLY A 16 11.23 0.47 10.10
N PHE A 17 9.92 0.67 9.99
CA PHE A 17 9.32 1.52 8.95
C PHE A 17 9.39 2.99 9.33
N THR A 18 9.57 3.84 8.33
CA THR A 18 9.47 5.29 8.45
C THR A 18 8.12 5.77 7.97
N GLU A 19 7.37 6.48 8.81
CA GLU A 19 6.12 7.14 8.41
C GLU A 19 6.43 8.35 7.55
N ILE A 20 5.81 8.41 6.38
CA ILE A 20 5.98 9.49 5.42
C ILE A 20 4.60 10.03 5.04
N GLU A 21 4.51 11.34 4.93
CA GLU A 21 3.36 12.01 4.33
C GLU A 21 3.77 12.58 2.97
N THR A 22 3.04 12.21 1.93
CA THR A 22 3.28 12.68 0.56
C THR A 22 2.29 13.77 0.15
N PRO A 23 2.67 14.69 -0.75
CA PRO A 23 1.76 15.72 -1.23
C PRO A 23 0.50 15.14 -1.89
N ILE A 24 -0.64 15.81 -1.68
CA ILE A 24 -1.92 15.46 -2.29
C ILE A 24 -2.11 16.14 -3.65
N LEU A 25 -1.52 17.31 -3.86
CA LEU A 25 -1.58 18.00 -5.14
C LEU A 25 -0.36 17.65 -5.98
N LEU A 26 -0.55 16.80 -6.97
CA LEU A 26 0.50 16.28 -7.83
C LEU A 26 0.30 16.69 -9.28
N ASN A 27 1.33 16.49 -10.09
CA ASN A 27 1.17 16.53 -11.53
C ASN A 27 0.41 15.28 -12.00
N SER A 28 -0.46 15.44 -13.01
CA SER A 28 -1.12 14.31 -13.65
C SER A 28 -0.11 13.31 -14.20
N SER A 29 -0.39 12.04 -14.02
CA SER A 29 0.38 10.94 -14.60
C SER A 29 -0.45 10.26 -15.70
N PRO A 30 0.18 9.79 -16.80
CA PRO A 30 -0.56 9.14 -17.89
C PRO A 30 -1.04 7.73 -17.54
N GLU A 31 -0.71 7.25 -16.34
CA GLU A 31 -0.97 5.88 -15.91
C GLU A 31 -2.09 5.81 -14.88
N GLY A 32 -2.89 4.74 -14.93
CA GLY A 32 -3.91 4.45 -13.94
C GLY A 32 -5.34 4.79 -14.37
N ALA A 33 -6.23 4.92 -13.39
CA ALA A 33 -7.62 5.32 -13.60
C ALA A 33 -7.75 6.82 -13.92
N ARG A 34 -8.96 7.30 -14.20
CA ARG A 34 -9.21 8.74 -14.34
C ARG A 34 -8.89 9.46 -13.05
N GLU A 35 -8.26 10.62 -13.17
CA GLU A 35 -7.84 11.45 -12.05
C GLU A 35 -8.86 12.55 -11.79
N PHE A 36 -9.05 12.89 -10.51
CA PHE A 36 -9.72 14.14 -10.15
C PHE A 36 -8.77 15.31 -10.37
N LEU A 37 -9.19 16.29 -11.15
CA LEU A 37 -8.39 17.46 -11.49
C LEU A 37 -8.78 18.66 -10.62
N VAL A 38 -7.79 19.32 -10.05
CA VAL A 38 -7.96 20.55 -9.25
C VAL A 38 -7.44 21.73 -10.05
N PRO A 39 -8.30 22.66 -10.47
CA PRO A 39 -7.87 23.82 -11.25
C PRO A 39 -6.98 24.74 -10.42
N THR A 40 -5.90 25.24 -11.03
CA THR A 40 -5.02 26.23 -10.40
C THR A 40 -5.44 27.66 -10.79
N ARG A 41 -5.16 28.60 -9.90
CA ARG A 41 -5.38 30.05 -10.18
C ARG A 41 -4.16 30.72 -10.80
N SER A 42 -3.04 30.02 -10.91
CA SER A 42 -1.80 30.60 -11.39
C SER A 42 -1.75 30.61 -12.92
N PRO A 43 -1.70 31.79 -13.58
CA PRO A 43 -1.54 31.90 -15.02
C PRO A 43 -0.09 31.68 -15.48
N THR A 44 0.83 31.43 -14.58
CA THR A 44 2.28 31.48 -14.82
C THR A 44 2.93 30.12 -14.93
N PHE A 45 2.49 29.32 -15.90
CA PHE A 45 3.36 28.29 -16.45
C PHE A 45 3.72 28.62 -17.90
N PRO A 46 4.97 28.37 -18.36
CA PRO A 46 5.49 28.85 -19.65
C PRO A 46 4.90 28.17 -20.90
N ARG A 47 3.75 27.53 -20.79
CA ARG A 47 3.06 26.89 -21.90
C ARG A 47 1.83 27.68 -22.31
N GLY A 48 2.06 28.73 -23.09
CA GLY A 48 1.00 29.46 -23.82
C GLY A 48 0.09 30.30 -22.91
N VAL A 49 -0.05 31.56 -23.26
CA VAL A 49 -0.98 32.51 -22.59
C VAL A 49 -2.40 31.97 -22.72
N GLY A 50 -3.06 31.70 -21.57
CA GLY A 50 -4.49 31.44 -21.52
C GLY A 50 -4.92 29.96 -21.44
N GLN A 51 -4.02 29.00 -21.26
CA GLN A 51 -4.45 27.62 -21.02
C GLN A 51 -4.63 27.33 -19.53
N PRO A 52 -5.74 26.69 -19.11
CA PRO A 52 -5.96 26.30 -17.73
C PRO A 52 -4.93 25.24 -17.31
N THR A 53 -4.40 25.42 -16.10
CA THR A 53 -3.49 24.45 -15.48
C THR A 53 -4.19 23.74 -14.32
N PHE A 54 -3.86 22.48 -14.11
CA PHE A 54 -4.50 21.62 -13.12
C PHE A 54 -3.46 20.87 -12.32
N TYR A 55 -3.76 20.63 -11.06
CA TYR A 55 -3.19 19.55 -10.28
C TYR A 55 -4.07 18.31 -10.40
N ALA A 56 -3.51 17.14 -10.16
CA ALA A 56 -4.24 15.90 -10.01
C ALA A 56 -4.21 15.44 -8.55
N LEU A 57 -5.32 14.85 -8.08
CA LEU A 57 -5.35 14.17 -6.80
C LEU A 57 -4.73 12.78 -6.94
N PRO A 58 -3.97 12.28 -5.94
CA PRO A 58 -3.26 11.01 -6.04
C PRO A 58 -4.23 9.82 -6.05
N GLN A 59 -4.01 8.90 -6.95
CA GLN A 59 -4.71 7.61 -6.97
C GLN A 59 -4.11 6.61 -5.98
N SER A 60 -2.81 6.75 -5.72
CA SER A 60 -2.01 6.09 -4.70
C SER A 60 -0.66 6.82 -4.61
N PRO A 61 0.10 6.71 -3.52
CA PRO A 61 1.41 7.35 -3.37
C PRO A 61 2.54 6.60 -4.09
N GLN A 62 2.25 5.89 -5.19
CA GLN A 62 3.17 4.96 -5.85
C GLN A 62 4.47 5.63 -6.33
N GLN A 63 4.37 6.75 -7.04
CA GLN A 63 5.56 7.44 -7.55
C GLN A 63 6.43 8.05 -6.44
N PRO A 64 5.86 8.78 -5.46
CA PRO A 64 6.63 9.32 -4.34
C PRO A 64 7.37 8.24 -3.54
N LYS A 65 6.71 7.14 -3.20
CA LYS A 65 7.35 6.06 -2.43
C LYS A 65 8.48 5.37 -3.19
N GLN A 66 8.32 5.16 -4.51
CA GLN A 66 9.37 4.58 -5.34
C GLN A 66 10.61 5.49 -5.41
N LEU A 67 10.42 6.81 -5.51
CA LEU A 67 11.53 7.77 -5.46
C LEU A 67 12.27 7.72 -4.12
N LEU A 68 11.55 7.66 -3.02
CA LEU A 68 12.12 7.58 -1.67
C LEU A 68 12.92 6.29 -1.48
N ILE A 69 12.38 5.15 -1.87
CA ILE A 69 13.04 3.84 -1.77
C ILE A 69 14.26 3.78 -2.69
N SER A 70 14.13 4.20 -3.95
CA SER A 70 15.23 4.14 -4.94
C SER A 70 16.40 5.05 -4.59
N SER A 71 16.16 6.13 -3.84
CA SER A 71 17.23 6.99 -3.33
C SER A 71 18.09 6.31 -2.25
N GLY A 72 17.63 5.19 -1.67
CA GLY A 72 18.28 4.50 -0.57
C GLY A 72 18.13 5.18 0.80
N ALA A 73 17.50 6.36 0.85
CA ALA A 73 17.35 7.11 2.11
C ALA A 73 16.32 6.47 3.06
N ILE A 74 15.29 5.84 2.49
CA ILE A 74 14.19 5.23 3.24
C ILE A 74 13.94 3.81 2.71
N PRO A 75 14.60 2.79 3.25
CA PRO A 75 14.46 1.41 2.76
C PRO A 75 13.11 0.77 3.13
N LYS A 76 12.43 1.26 4.17
CA LYS A 76 11.11 0.79 4.60
C LYS A 76 10.20 1.99 4.83
N TYR A 77 9.23 2.14 3.98
CA TYR A 77 8.25 3.22 3.97
C TYR A 77 6.88 2.72 4.38
N TYR A 78 6.12 3.53 5.14
CA TYR A 78 4.68 3.38 5.27
C TYR A 78 3.96 4.73 5.30
N GLN A 79 2.70 4.71 4.91
CA GLN A 79 1.81 5.88 4.94
C GLN A 79 0.36 5.45 5.10
N ILE A 80 -0.39 6.22 5.87
CA ILE A 80 -1.86 6.20 5.84
C ILE A 80 -2.30 7.21 4.78
N ALA A 81 -2.44 6.73 3.54
CA ALA A 81 -2.59 7.56 2.37
C ALA A 81 -4.06 7.81 2.01
N LYS A 82 -4.41 9.07 1.76
CA LYS A 82 -5.66 9.44 1.08
C LYS A 82 -5.52 9.23 -0.42
N CYS A 83 -6.44 8.44 -0.98
CA CYS A 83 -6.44 8.07 -2.39
C CYS A 83 -7.75 8.45 -3.05
N PHE A 84 -7.68 8.85 -4.32
CA PHE A 84 -8.81 9.37 -5.08
C PHE A 84 -8.84 8.72 -6.47
N ARG A 85 -9.96 8.16 -6.85
CA ARG A 85 -10.12 7.54 -8.18
C ARG A 85 -11.47 7.91 -8.74
N ASP A 86 -11.51 8.50 -9.93
CA ASP A 86 -12.73 8.80 -10.67
C ASP A 86 -13.13 7.58 -11.50
N GLU A 87 -13.57 6.54 -10.81
CA GLU A 87 -14.05 5.30 -11.41
C GLU A 87 -15.57 5.22 -11.36
N ASP A 88 -16.14 4.41 -12.26
CA ASP A 88 -17.56 4.14 -12.23
C ASP A 88 -17.98 3.50 -10.90
N GLY A 89 -18.98 4.09 -10.26
CA GLY A 89 -19.45 3.67 -8.95
C GLY A 89 -19.92 2.21 -8.95
N ARG A 90 -19.29 1.40 -8.10
CA ARG A 90 -19.73 0.06 -7.75
C ARG A 90 -20.04 0.00 -6.28
N ARG A 91 -20.75 -1.05 -5.86
CA ARG A 91 -21.17 -1.23 -4.48
C ARG A 91 -20.02 -1.25 -3.47
N ASP A 92 -18.84 -1.63 -3.92
CA ASP A 92 -17.60 -1.82 -3.14
C ASP A 92 -16.52 -0.77 -3.45
N ARG A 93 -16.83 0.25 -4.27
CA ARG A 93 -15.87 1.28 -4.69
C ARG A 93 -16.30 2.67 -4.27
N GLN A 94 -15.39 3.37 -3.63
CA GLN A 94 -15.56 4.77 -3.24
C GLN A 94 -14.56 5.65 -4.00
N PRO A 95 -14.97 6.86 -4.43
CA PRO A 95 -14.08 7.78 -5.13
C PRO A 95 -12.96 8.32 -4.24
N GLU A 96 -13.17 8.35 -2.93
CA GLU A 96 -12.18 8.67 -1.91
C GLU A 96 -12.09 7.53 -0.91
N PHE A 97 -10.87 7.07 -0.64
CA PHE A 97 -10.62 6.01 0.34
C PHE A 97 -9.22 6.16 0.95
N THR A 98 -9.00 5.46 2.05
CA THR A 98 -7.72 5.47 2.75
C THR A 98 -7.02 4.13 2.56
N GLN A 99 -5.72 4.17 2.24
CA GLN A 99 -4.86 2.99 2.14
C GLN A 99 -3.84 2.98 3.27
N ILE A 100 -3.58 1.81 3.81
CA ILE A 100 -2.31 1.53 4.50
C ILE A 100 -1.33 1.13 3.41
N ASP A 101 -0.42 2.01 3.07
CA ASP A 101 0.53 1.81 2.00
C ASP A 101 1.92 1.51 2.56
N LEU A 102 2.49 0.39 2.16
CA LEU A 102 3.78 -0.12 2.63
C LEU A 102 4.68 -0.39 1.44
N GLU A 103 5.96 -0.06 1.59
CA GLU A 103 6.99 -0.40 0.59
C GLU A 103 8.28 -0.80 1.29
N ILE A 104 8.88 -1.90 0.85
CA ILE A 104 10.18 -2.38 1.34
C ILE A 104 11.11 -2.51 0.15
N GLY A 105 12.18 -1.73 0.18
CA GLY A 105 13.23 -1.81 -0.84
C GLY A 105 14.25 -2.92 -0.54
N PHE A 106 14.97 -3.32 -1.58
CA PHE A 106 16.12 -4.22 -1.47
C PHE A 106 15.82 -5.59 -0.84
N VAL A 107 14.60 -6.06 -1.00
CA VAL A 107 14.14 -7.36 -0.49
C VAL A 107 14.92 -8.48 -1.16
N SER A 108 15.29 -9.52 -0.40
CA SER A 108 15.99 -10.67 -0.93
C SER A 108 15.15 -11.39 -1.99
N GLY A 109 15.73 -11.61 -3.17
CA GLY A 109 15.13 -12.42 -4.24
C GLY A 109 15.33 -13.94 -4.05
N ALA A 110 15.98 -14.38 -2.98
CA ALA A 110 16.21 -15.79 -2.72
C ALA A 110 14.91 -16.50 -2.37
N ALA A 111 14.61 -17.60 -3.07
CA ALA A 111 13.53 -18.50 -2.69
C ALA A 111 13.86 -19.17 -1.35
N GLU A 112 12.90 -19.17 -0.44
CA GLU A 112 13.07 -19.94 0.80
C GLU A 112 13.11 -21.45 0.50
N GLN A 113 14.06 -22.10 1.13
CA GLN A 113 14.03 -23.57 1.20
C GLN A 113 12.99 -24.02 2.23
N PRO A 114 12.21 -25.07 1.95
CA PRO A 114 11.22 -25.59 2.90
C PRO A 114 11.90 -25.99 4.21
N ARG A 115 11.45 -25.42 5.32
CA ARG A 115 11.90 -25.77 6.67
C ARG A 115 11.06 -26.92 7.21
N GLY A 116 11.41 -28.14 6.84
CA GLY A 116 10.83 -29.34 7.45
C GLY A 116 9.90 -30.16 6.55
N GLU A 117 9.91 -31.48 6.76
CA GLU A 117 9.01 -32.43 6.13
C GLU A 117 7.59 -32.27 6.69
N GLY A 118 6.61 -31.96 5.83
CA GLY A 118 5.18 -31.92 6.18
C GLY A 118 4.50 -30.57 6.09
N GLU A 119 5.21 -29.46 5.94
CA GLU A 119 4.60 -28.18 5.62
C GLU A 119 4.42 -28.06 4.10
N MET A 120 3.17 -28.11 3.62
CA MET A 120 2.80 -27.76 2.26
C MET A 120 2.93 -26.23 2.10
N ARG A 121 4.16 -25.73 2.21
CA ARG A 121 4.50 -24.38 1.80
C ARG A 121 4.59 -24.41 0.29
N SER A 122 3.68 -23.72 -0.37
CA SER A 122 3.89 -23.39 -1.76
C SER A 122 5.29 -22.79 -1.84
N THR A 123 6.12 -23.36 -2.69
CA THR A 123 7.41 -22.79 -3.06
C THR A 123 7.14 -21.41 -3.66
N TRP A 124 7.16 -20.40 -2.80
CA TRP A 124 7.19 -19.02 -3.25
C TRP A 124 8.56 -18.84 -3.92
N ALA A 125 8.60 -19.06 -5.22
CA ALA A 125 9.83 -19.05 -6.01
C ALA A 125 10.47 -17.66 -6.15
N ILE A 126 9.77 -16.64 -5.67
CA ILE A 126 10.20 -15.24 -5.75
C ILE A 126 10.37 -14.78 -4.30
N GLY A 127 11.50 -14.26 -3.91
CA GLY A 127 11.74 -13.72 -2.56
C GLY A 127 10.60 -12.82 -2.08
N GLY A 128 10.69 -12.29 -0.88
CA GLY A 128 9.63 -11.46 -0.29
C GLY A 128 9.09 -11.99 1.02
N GLN A 129 9.79 -12.93 1.63
CA GLN A 129 9.47 -13.43 2.97
C GLN A 129 9.33 -12.28 3.97
N GLU A 130 10.19 -11.28 3.91
CA GLU A 130 10.16 -10.10 4.76
C GLU A 130 8.85 -9.32 4.61
N VAL A 131 8.32 -9.18 3.39
CA VAL A 131 7.03 -8.53 3.13
C VAL A 131 5.89 -9.35 3.72
N ARG A 132 5.92 -10.66 3.53
CA ARG A 132 4.92 -11.58 4.08
C ARG A 132 4.87 -11.52 5.60
N GLU A 133 6.02 -11.59 6.28
CA GLU A 133 6.10 -11.51 7.75
C GLU A 133 5.53 -10.22 8.30
N VAL A 134 5.83 -9.09 7.64
CA VAL A 134 5.28 -7.78 8.02
C VAL A 134 3.77 -7.75 7.85
N VAL A 135 3.24 -8.18 6.71
CA VAL A 135 1.80 -8.15 6.43
C VAL A 135 1.03 -9.11 7.36
N GLU A 136 1.53 -10.34 7.55
CA GLU A 136 0.91 -11.28 8.49
C GLU A 136 0.93 -10.77 9.92
N GLY A 137 2.05 -10.19 10.37
CA GLY A 137 2.18 -9.61 11.70
C GLY A 137 1.22 -8.45 11.92
N MET A 138 1.08 -7.57 10.94
CA MET A 138 0.15 -6.45 10.98
C MET A 138 -1.30 -6.93 11.08
N ILE A 139 -1.72 -7.87 10.23
CA ILE A 139 -3.09 -8.39 10.26
C ILE A 139 -3.40 -9.09 11.59
N LYS A 140 -2.49 -9.92 12.08
CA LYS A 140 -2.64 -10.59 13.38
C LYS A 140 -2.79 -9.59 14.52
N LYS A 141 -1.97 -8.55 14.55
CA LYS A 141 -2.04 -7.50 15.56
C LYS A 141 -3.38 -6.76 15.51
N ILE A 142 -3.83 -6.34 14.32
CA ILE A 142 -5.12 -5.69 14.13
C ILE A 142 -6.28 -6.57 14.61
N TRP A 143 -6.29 -7.85 14.25
CA TRP A 143 -7.34 -8.79 14.66
C TRP A 143 -7.39 -8.99 16.18
N LYS A 144 -6.21 -9.13 16.78
CA LYS A 144 -6.10 -9.26 18.23
C LYS A 144 -6.59 -8.03 18.98
N GLU A 145 -6.18 -6.84 18.55
CA GLU A 145 -6.52 -5.58 19.23
C GLU A 145 -7.98 -5.15 18.98
N VAL A 146 -8.48 -5.30 17.75
CA VAL A 146 -9.81 -4.83 17.37
C VAL A 146 -10.91 -5.86 17.66
N LYS A 147 -10.62 -7.14 17.43
CA LYS A 147 -11.61 -8.24 17.55
C LYS A 147 -11.39 -9.12 18.77
N GLY A 148 -10.27 -8.99 19.48
CA GLY A 148 -9.92 -9.89 20.58
C GLY A 148 -9.62 -11.32 20.13
N VAL A 149 -9.39 -11.54 18.82
CA VAL A 149 -9.13 -12.85 18.22
C VAL A 149 -7.66 -13.00 17.93
N ASP A 150 -7.04 -14.02 18.48
CA ASP A 150 -5.66 -14.38 18.20
C ASP A 150 -5.62 -15.31 16.99
N LEU A 151 -5.02 -14.87 15.89
CA LEU A 151 -4.84 -15.67 14.67
C LEU A 151 -3.55 -16.49 14.81
N GLU A 152 -3.70 -17.76 15.13
CA GLU A 152 -2.57 -18.68 15.30
C GLU A 152 -2.03 -19.18 13.95
N GLY A 153 -0.76 -19.60 13.95
CA GLY A 153 -0.08 -20.19 12.79
C GLY A 153 0.22 -19.19 11.67
N TRP A 154 0.68 -19.72 10.55
CA TRP A 154 0.98 -18.95 9.33
C TRP A 154 -0.24 -18.90 8.40
N PHE A 155 -0.42 -17.79 7.70
CA PHE A 155 -1.47 -17.70 6.67
C PHE A 155 -1.16 -18.66 5.53
N ARG A 156 -2.21 -19.35 5.08
CA ARG A 156 -2.09 -20.26 3.95
C ARG A 156 -1.70 -19.50 2.69
N VAL A 157 -0.66 -19.94 2.02
CA VAL A 157 -0.32 -19.48 0.68
C VAL A 157 -1.09 -20.31 -0.33
N MET A 158 -1.78 -19.64 -1.25
CA MET A 158 -2.65 -20.27 -2.21
C MET A 158 -2.26 -19.84 -3.63
N PRO A 159 -2.00 -20.77 -4.56
CA PRO A 159 -1.82 -20.44 -5.97
C PRO A 159 -3.05 -19.74 -6.54
N TYR A 160 -2.85 -18.90 -7.55
CA TYR A 160 -3.92 -18.11 -8.16
C TYR A 160 -5.10 -18.98 -8.62
N GLU A 161 -4.83 -20.07 -9.35
CA GLU A 161 -5.86 -21.00 -9.84
C GLU A 161 -6.70 -21.56 -8.70
N VAL A 162 -6.05 -21.99 -7.61
CA VAL A 162 -6.75 -22.53 -6.44
C VAL A 162 -7.56 -21.45 -5.74
N ALA A 163 -7.04 -20.21 -5.67
CA ALA A 163 -7.76 -19.11 -5.06
C ALA A 163 -9.03 -18.77 -5.86
N MET A 164 -8.96 -18.79 -7.18
CA MET A 164 -10.10 -18.56 -8.07
C MET A 164 -11.16 -19.66 -7.95
N ASP A 165 -10.75 -20.91 -7.83
CA ASP A 165 -11.67 -22.05 -7.69
C ASP A 165 -12.36 -22.09 -6.32
N VAL A 166 -11.67 -21.69 -5.25
CA VAL A 166 -12.18 -21.79 -3.87
C VAL A 166 -12.94 -20.57 -3.42
N VAL A 167 -12.44 -19.38 -3.76
CA VAL A 167 -13.02 -18.08 -3.30
C VAL A 167 -14.00 -17.51 -4.33
N GLY A 168 -13.82 -17.85 -5.60
CA GLY A 168 -14.63 -17.35 -6.70
C GLY A 168 -14.30 -15.88 -7.04
N PHE A 169 -14.99 -15.39 -8.06
CA PHE A 169 -15.02 -13.96 -8.37
C PHE A 169 -15.98 -13.26 -7.39
N VAL A 170 -15.46 -12.40 -6.55
CA VAL A 170 -16.25 -11.45 -5.78
C VAL A 170 -16.56 -10.22 -6.62
#